data_c8e4338464461e2205258f5f28610da5
#
_entry.id   c8e4338464461e2205258f5f28610da5
#
_cell.length_a   1.000
_cell.length_b   1.000
_cell.length_c   1.000
_cell.angle_alpha   90.00
_cell.angle_beta   90.00
_cell.angle_gamma   90.00
#
_symmetry.space_group_name_H-M   'P 1'
#
loop_
_entity.id
_entity.type
_entity.pdbx_description
1 polymer ?
#
loop_
_entity_poly.entity_id
_entity_poly.type
_entity_poly.pdbx_seq_one_letter_code
_entity_poly.pdbx_strand_id
1 'polypeptide(L)'
;MCFTSQENLMKGLDESGLKVSLVNKDNPNLHKNAPWQHIEVSSSTTPGLKSSSLGRSMNRWLASHENYSNCVAIIDWRLIKYLHATLSNKSIPWILLDRSPPADKGLLAKLQWPVWKKSWRLVSKTSHSRGSVVSPSHGKFVQDFVSISDEKIFTLPAGVDLEKFTPNKKTGEINLIYHGRLDRHRGVLALPMLVSKARAKGIEVRLTLIGEGDCANQLRLIADSDESIAVYSQMPQDQLATHLQKATIGLLPMPNWNIWSISSPLKRGEYCASGLLIYGIDHDGHRFTDNKKGWMKLVPQHDFHDEAIKWFSSLAEDEIQKYSQQSRKYAEDNLSWQLSVDGLLSAIHELKS
;
A
#
# COMPACT_ATOMS: atom_id res chain seq x y z
N MET A 1 1.06 -6.24 8.18
CA MET A 1 0.70 -4.88 7.72
C MET A 1 1.97 -4.19 7.25
N CYS A 2 1.89 -3.30 6.27
CA CYS A 2 3.01 -2.43 5.95
C CYS A 2 3.20 -1.46 7.14
N PHE A 3 4.41 -1.39 7.67
CA PHE A 3 4.74 -0.55 8.83
C PHE A 3 4.35 0.92 8.60
N THR A 4 4.68 1.47 7.42
CA THR A 4 4.32 2.84 7.03
C THR A 4 2.84 3.15 7.17
N SER A 5 1.95 2.26 6.70
CA SER A 5 0.50 2.48 6.83
C SER A 5 0.04 2.44 8.29
N GLN A 6 0.61 1.58 9.10
CA GLN A 6 0.27 1.48 10.52
C GLN A 6 0.70 2.72 11.27
N GLU A 7 1.94 3.16 11.08
CA GLU A 7 2.54 4.33 11.72
C GLU A 7 1.75 5.60 11.40
N ASN A 8 1.48 5.87 10.13
CA ASN A 8 0.76 7.08 9.74
C ASN A 8 -0.70 7.11 10.25
N LEU A 9 -1.41 5.97 10.25
CA LEU A 9 -2.74 5.92 10.84
C LEU A 9 -2.71 6.15 12.35
N MET A 10 -1.74 5.57 13.06
CA MET A 10 -1.60 5.76 14.51
C MET A 10 -1.22 7.20 14.85
N LYS A 11 -0.28 7.81 14.11
CA LYS A 11 0.09 9.21 14.25
C LYS A 11 -1.12 10.12 14.06
N GLY A 12 -1.87 9.95 12.99
CA GLY A 12 -3.04 10.79 12.73
C GLY A 12 -4.16 10.61 13.76
N LEU A 13 -4.37 9.40 14.31
CA LEU A 13 -5.32 9.19 15.40
C LEU A 13 -4.88 9.88 16.70
N ASP A 14 -3.59 9.84 17.02
CA ASP A 14 -3.02 10.52 18.19
C ASP A 14 -3.12 12.05 18.04
N GLU A 15 -2.76 12.60 16.89
CA GLU A 15 -2.90 14.03 16.54
C GLU A 15 -4.36 14.50 16.57
N SER A 16 -5.32 13.58 16.38
CA SER A 16 -6.76 13.85 16.50
C SER A 16 -7.26 13.77 17.95
N GLY A 17 -6.36 13.65 18.92
CA GLY A 17 -6.67 13.64 20.37
C GLY A 17 -7.11 12.29 20.92
N LEU A 18 -6.97 11.19 20.18
CA LEU A 18 -7.24 9.85 20.67
C LEU A 18 -6.01 9.26 21.34
N LYS A 19 -6.21 8.65 22.53
CA LYS A 19 -5.15 7.87 23.17
C LYS A 19 -4.93 6.57 22.40
N VAL A 20 -3.79 6.46 21.73
CA VAL A 20 -3.44 5.30 20.90
C VAL A 20 -2.54 4.32 21.68
N SER A 21 -2.80 3.03 21.57
CA SER A 21 -1.95 1.96 22.11
C SER A 21 -1.70 0.91 21.02
N LEU A 22 -0.44 0.60 20.77
CA LEU A 22 -0.04 -0.47 19.85
C LEU A 22 0.33 -1.72 20.63
N VAL A 23 -0.43 -2.79 20.42
CA VAL A 23 -0.10 -4.12 20.93
C VAL A 23 0.54 -4.92 19.82
N ASN A 24 1.82 -5.23 19.91
CA ASN A 24 2.52 -5.96 18.85
C ASN A 24 3.72 -6.72 19.39
N LYS A 25 4.38 -7.49 18.52
CA LYS A 25 5.70 -8.08 18.82
C LYS A 25 6.71 -6.95 19.02
N ASP A 26 7.66 -7.19 19.91
CA ASP A 26 8.77 -6.27 20.15
C ASP A 26 9.51 -5.89 18.85
N ASN A 27 9.67 -4.58 18.69
CA ASN A 27 10.66 -3.99 17.79
C ASN A 27 11.10 -2.64 18.38
N PRO A 28 12.04 -2.65 19.35
CA PRO A 28 12.43 -1.47 20.13
C PRO A 28 12.97 -0.33 19.27
N ASN A 29 13.45 -0.62 18.07
CA ASN A 29 13.99 0.41 17.18
C ASN A 29 12.92 1.19 16.41
N LEU A 30 11.70 0.68 16.32
CA LEU A 30 10.62 1.29 15.53
C LEU A 30 9.72 2.24 16.33
N HIS A 31 9.78 2.21 17.68
CA HIS A 31 8.80 2.92 18.51
C HIS A 31 9.42 3.80 19.60
N LYS A 32 10.76 3.96 19.62
CA LYS A 32 11.47 4.70 20.69
C LYS A 32 11.00 6.13 20.91
N ASN A 33 10.50 6.81 19.86
CA ASN A 33 10.06 8.21 19.91
C ASN A 33 8.58 8.36 19.47
N ALA A 34 7.82 7.28 19.48
CA ALA A 34 6.41 7.34 19.09
C ALA A 34 5.55 7.99 20.18
N PRO A 35 4.57 8.82 19.84
CA PRO A 35 3.66 9.43 20.81
C PRO A 35 2.70 8.42 21.47
N TRP A 36 2.48 7.26 20.83
CA TRP A 36 1.60 6.22 21.35
C TRP A 36 2.28 5.24 22.31
N GLN A 37 1.47 4.62 23.17
CA GLN A 37 1.95 3.55 24.04
C GLN A 37 2.22 2.28 23.23
N HIS A 38 3.43 1.72 23.34
CA HIS A 38 3.76 0.41 22.80
C HIS A 38 3.68 -0.67 23.89
N ILE A 39 2.89 -1.69 23.64
CA ILE A 39 2.71 -2.86 24.51
C ILE A 39 3.28 -4.07 23.81
N GLU A 40 4.41 -4.53 24.34
CA GLU A 40 5.11 -5.68 23.79
C GLU A 40 4.43 -7.00 24.17
N VAL A 41 4.25 -7.88 23.18
CA VAL A 41 3.76 -9.24 23.40
C VAL A 41 4.64 -10.24 22.64
N SER A 42 4.88 -11.40 23.23
CA SER A 42 5.71 -12.44 22.66
C SER A 42 5.08 -13.06 21.40
N SER A 43 5.91 -13.39 20.41
CA SER A 43 5.48 -14.19 19.27
C SER A 43 6.57 -15.14 18.79
N SER A 44 6.18 -16.28 18.23
CA SER A 44 7.11 -17.23 17.60
C SER A 44 7.79 -16.63 16.38
N THR A 45 9.04 -16.96 16.14
CA THR A 45 9.76 -16.66 14.90
C THR A 45 9.56 -17.71 13.82
N THR A 46 9.02 -18.89 14.18
CA THR A 46 8.81 -20.03 13.26
C THR A 46 7.83 -19.67 12.15
N PRO A 47 8.19 -19.90 10.87
CA PRO A 47 7.27 -19.73 9.75
C PRO A 47 5.96 -20.51 9.94
N GLY A 48 4.81 -19.92 9.60
CA GLY A 48 3.49 -20.51 9.80
C GLY A 48 2.91 -20.37 11.20
N LEU A 49 3.72 -20.20 12.25
CA LEU A 49 3.25 -20.04 13.63
C LEU A 49 3.19 -18.60 14.14
N LYS A 50 3.78 -17.64 13.40
CA LYS A 50 3.87 -16.23 13.81
C LYS A 50 2.52 -15.63 14.19
N SER A 51 1.52 -15.68 13.30
CA SER A 51 0.20 -15.07 13.54
C SER A 51 -0.57 -15.78 14.67
N SER A 52 -0.41 -17.09 14.81
CA SER A 52 -1.12 -17.86 15.85
C SER A 52 -0.54 -17.60 17.25
N SER A 53 0.78 -17.55 17.38
CA SER A 53 1.43 -17.23 18.66
C SER A 53 1.18 -15.79 19.07
N LEU A 54 1.33 -14.82 18.13
CA LEU A 54 1.04 -13.42 18.35
C LEU A 54 -0.42 -13.21 18.79
N GLY A 55 -1.38 -13.77 18.05
CA GLY A 55 -2.80 -13.65 18.37
C GLY A 55 -3.16 -14.22 19.74
N ARG A 56 -2.57 -15.34 20.16
CA ARG A 56 -2.77 -15.91 21.50
C ARG A 56 -2.13 -15.02 22.60
N SER A 57 -0.97 -14.45 22.36
CA SER A 57 -0.32 -13.53 23.31
C SER A 57 -1.09 -12.23 23.47
N MET A 58 -1.56 -11.66 22.36
CA MET A 58 -2.46 -10.50 22.39
C MET A 58 -3.77 -10.81 23.14
N ASN A 59 -4.34 -12.00 22.93
CA ASN A 59 -5.56 -12.39 23.62
C ASN A 59 -5.36 -12.55 25.13
N ARG A 60 -4.25 -13.13 25.57
CA ARG A 60 -3.90 -13.21 26.99
C ARG A 60 -3.76 -11.83 27.60
N TRP A 61 -3.06 -10.92 26.92
CA TRP A 61 -2.94 -9.54 27.33
C TRP A 61 -4.32 -8.86 27.42
N LEU A 62 -5.14 -8.98 26.39
CA LEU A 62 -6.49 -8.41 26.35
C LEU A 62 -7.40 -8.97 27.46
N ALA A 63 -7.28 -10.25 27.78
CA ALA A 63 -8.04 -10.89 28.84
C ALA A 63 -7.66 -10.41 30.25
N SER A 64 -6.36 -10.15 30.49
CA SER A 64 -5.83 -9.74 31.80
C SER A 64 -6.04 -8.26 32.13
N HIS A 65 -6.40 -7.42 31.17
CA HIS A 65 -6.64 -5.99 31.39
C HIS A 65 -8.13 -5.72 31.63
N GLU A 66 -8.47 -4.87 32.60
CA GLU A 66 -9.85 -4.65 33.01
C GLU A 66 -10.46 -3.34 32.51
N ASN A 67 -9.65 -2.34 32.21
CA ASN A 67 -10.15 -0.99 31.88
C ASN A 67 -10.17 -0.68 30.40
N TYR A 68 -11.24 -1.08 29.73
CA TYR A 68 -11.49 -0.81 28.29
C TYR A 68 -12.72 0.07 28.05
N SER A 69 -13.16 0.82 29.05
CA SER A 69 -14.26 1.75 28.86
C SER A 69 -13.92 2.73 27.72
N ASN A 70 -14.82 2.83 26.75
CA ASN A 70 -14.71 3.77 25.63
C ASN A 70 -13.56 3.54 24.64
N CYS A 71 -13.08 2.30 24.47
CA CYS A 71 -12.06 1.96 23.45
C CYS A 71 -12.67 1.27 22.22
N VAL A 72 -11.96 1.33 21.09
CA VAL A 72 -12.22 0.56 19.87
C VAL A 72 -10.94 -0.17 19.48
N ALA A 73 -11.04 -1.47 19.21
CA ALA A 73 -9.89 -2.27 18.80
C ALA A 73 -9.78 -2.32 17.27
N ILE A 74 -8.60 -1.97 16.71
CA ILE A 74 -8.32 -2.08 15.26
C ILE A 74 -7.41 -3.28 15.05
N ILE A 75 -7.87 -4.28 14.29
CA ILE A 75 -7.26 -5.61 14.30
C ILE A 75 -7.02 -6.12 12.87
N ASP A 76 -5.79 -6.54 12.59
CA ASP A 76 -5.44 -7.24 11.33
C ASP A 76 -6.26 -8.55 11.20
N TRP A 77 -6.77 -8.83 10.00
CA TRP A 77 -7.65 -9.97 9.72
C TRP A 77 -7.06 -11.33 10.13
N ARG A 78 -5.71 -11.46 10.18
CA ARG A 78 -5.05 -12.72 10.60
C ARG A 78 -5.20 -12.98 12.09
N LEU A 79 -5.50 -11.97 12.90
CA LEU A 79 -5.48 -12.00 14.36
C LEU A 79 -6.87 -12.07 14.97
N ILE A 80 -7.91 -11.53 14.33
CA ILE A 80 -9.25 -11.41 14.90
C ILE A 80 -9.83 -12.75 15.40
N LYS A 81 -9.56 -13.85 14.73
CA LYS A 81 -10.05 -15.17 15.14
C LYS A 81 -9.59 -15.61 16.53
N TYR A 82 -8.50 -15.03 17.05
CA TYR A 82 -7.97 -15.30 18.38
C TYR A 82 -8.50 -14.35 19.43
N LEU A 83 -8.94 -13.16 19.04
CA LEU A 83 -9.35 -12.07 19.92
C LEU A 83 -10.88 -11.94 20.05
N HIS A 84 -11.62 -12.38 19.05
CA HIS A 84 -13.06 -12.15 18.92
C HIS A 84 -13.87 -12.53 20.17
N ALA A 85 -13.62 -13.71 20.76
CA ALA A 85 -14.37 -14.15 21.96
C ALA A 85 -14.15 -13.19 23.15
N THR A 86 -12.91 -12.78 23.39
CA THR A 86 -12.58 -11.86 24.49
C THR A 86 -13.13 -10.47 24.22
N LEU A 87 -13.08 -9.97 22.98
CA LEU A 87 -13.68 -8.69 22.58
C LEU A 87 -15.20 -8.70 22.81
N SER A 88 -15.88 -9.79 22.41
CA SER A 88 -17.32 -9.95 22.62
C SER A 88 -17.69 -10.00 24.11
N ASN A 89 -16.96 -10.78 24.91
CA ASN A 89 -17.21 -10.91 26.34
C ASN A 89 -17.00 -9.59 27.11
N LYS A 90 -16.07 -8.75 26.61
CA LYS A 90 -15.78 -7.42 27.18
C LYS A 90 -16.57 -6.29 26.52
N SER A 91 -17.47 -6.61 25.57
CA SER A 91 -18.26 -5.63 24.81
C SER A 91 -17.39 -4.54 24.13
N ILE A 92 -16.19 -4.90 23.68
CA ILE A 92 -15.27 -3.97 23.01
C ILE A 92 -15.61 -3.92 21.52
N PRO A 93 -16.03 -2.76 20.96
CA PRO A 93 -16.21 -2.58 19.53
C PRO A 93 -14.88 -2.75 18.79
N TRP A 94 -14.95 -3.23 17.55
CA TRP A 94 -13.72 -3.46 16.80
C TRP A 94 -13.85 -3.24 15.28
N ILE A 95 -12.73 -2.88 14.68
CA ILE A 95 -12.57 -2.69 13.24
C ILE A 95 -11.60 -3.75 12.71
N LEU A 96 -12.04 -4.50 11.71
CA LEU A 96 -11.16 -5.38 10.94
C LEU A 96 -10.33 -4.53 9.99
N LEU A 97 -9.01 -4.64 10.07
CA LEU A 97 -8.11 -3.99 9.14
C LEU A 97 -7.67 -4.98 8.06
N ASP A 98 -8.20 -4.81 6.85
CA ASP A 98 -7.83 -5.61 5.69
C ASP A 98 -7.15 -4.75 4.63
N ARG A 99 -5.81 -4.84 4.57
CA ARG A 99 -4.99 -4.13 3.57
C ARG A 99 -4.80 -4.92 2.27
N SER A 100 -5.04 -6.22 2.32
CA SER A 100 -5.09 -7.12 1.16
C SER A 100 -5.58 -8.50 1.58
N PRO A 101 -6.33 -9.21 0.73
CA PRO A 101 -6.55 -10.65 0.92
C PRO A 101 -5.21 -11.41 0.81
N PRO A 102 -5.20 -12.74 1.05
CA PRO A 102 -4.01 -13.55 0.85
C PRO A 102 -3.51 -13.48 -0.59
N ALA A 103 -2.41 -12.75 -0.84
CA ALA A 103 -1.90 -12.46 -2.18
C ALA A 103 -0.68 -13.30 -2.58
N ASP A 104 -0.05 -13.99 -1.62
CA ASP A 104 1.13 -14.79 -1.87
C ASP A 104 0.80 -16.10 -2.62
N LYS A 105 1.77 -16.63 -3.34
CA LYS A 105 1.69 -17.94 -4.01
C LYS A 105 2.26 -19.02 -3.08
N GLY A 106 1.65 -20.22 -3.14
CA GLY A 106 2.13 -21.39 -2.41
C GLY A 106 1.11 -21.96 -1.41
N LEU A 107 1.47 -23.08 -0.79
CA LEU A 107 0.57 -23.84 0.09
C LEU A 107 0.18 -23.04 1.34
N LEU A 108 1.14 -22.35 1.96
CA LEU A 108 0.88 -21.52 3.15
C LEU A 108 -0.06 -20.35 2.85
N ALA A 109 0.00 -19.78 1.66
CA ALA A 109 -0.93 -18.72 1.24
C ALA A 109 -2.35 -19.29 1.06
N LYS A 110 -2.48 -20.49 0.49
CA LYS A 110 -3.79 -21.15 0.36
C LYS A 110 -4.43 -21.40 1.71
N LEU A 111 -3.67 -21.74 2.75
CA LEU A 111 -4.16 -21.95 4.12
C LEU A 111 -4.63 -20.64 4.80
N GLN A 112 -4.28 -19.48 4.29
CA GLN A 112 -4.76 -18.20 4.81
C GLN A 112 -6.18 -17.85 4.35
N TRP A 113 -6.66 -18.37 3.21
CA TRP A 113 -7.99 -18.06 2.67
C TRP A 113 -9.14 -18.41 3.61
N PRO A 114 -9.18 -19.60 4.25
CA PRO A 114 -10.20 -19.90 5.25
C PRO A 114 -10.18 -18.94 6.44
N VAL A 115 -8.98 -18.50 6.86
CA VAL A 115 -8.82 -17.53 7.96
C VAL A 115 -9.37 -16.17 7.55
N TRP A 116 -9.06 -15.68 6.35
CA TRP A 116 -9.55 -14.41 5.81
C TRP A 116 -11.08 -14.43 5.68
N LYS A 117 -11.66 -15.46 5.08
CA LYS A 117 -13.12 -15.62 4.99
C LYS A 117 -13.78 -15.67 6.37
N LYS A 118 -13.18 -16.37 7.33
CA LYS A 118 -13.67 -16.43 8.72
C LYS A 118 -13.67 -15.03 9.35
N SER A 119 -12.62 -14.26 9.15
CA SER A 119 -12.49 -12.91 9.72
C SER A 119 -13.60 -11.97 9.22
N TRP A 120 -13.92 -12.00 7.94
CA TRP A 120 -15.02 -11.23 7.38
C TRP A 120 -16.41 -11.75 7.81
N ARG A 121 -16.58 -13.07 7.97
CA ARG A 121 -17.81 -13.62 8.57
C ARG A 121 -18.01 -13.20 10.03
N LEU A 122 -16.94 -12.97 10.78
CA LEU A 122 -17.04 -12.42 12.12
C LEU A 122 -17.53 -10.97 12.07
N VAL A 123 -17.03 -10.12 11.15
CA VAL A 123 -17.55 -8.77 10.93
C VAL A 123 -19.04 -8.81 10.59
N SER A 124 -19.45 -9.66 9.64
CA SER A 124 -20.84 -9.78 9.21
C SER A 124 -21.80 -10.13 10.37
N LYS A 125 -21.34 -10.95 11.32
CA LYS A 125 -22.16 -11.48 12.42
C LYS A 125 -22.14 -10.67 13.71
N THR A 126 -21.19 -9.75 13.86
CA THR A 126 -21.01 -8.97 15.11
C THR A 126 -21.61 -7.59 14.93
N SER A 127 -22.54 -7.17 15.81
CA SER A 127 -23.22 -5.86 15.73
C SER A 127 -22.21 -4.70 15.83
N HIS A 128 -21.35 -4.72 16.85
CA HIS A 128 -20.38 -3.66 17.12
C HIS A 128 -19.04 -3.88 16.40
N SER A 129 -19.10 -4.14 15.08
CA SER A 129 -17.89 -4.28 14.26
C SER A 129 -18.09 -3.74 12.86
N ARG A 130 -16.99 -3.29 12.26
CA ARG A 130 -16.90 -2.90 10.84
C ARG A 130 -15.59 -3.46 10.24
N GLY A 131 -15.51 -3.55 8.93
CA GLY A 131 -14.31 -3.96 8.24
C GLY A 131 -13.84 -2.89 7.27
N SER A 132 -12.53 -2.62 7.27
CA SER A 132 -11.91 -1.72 6.31
C SER A 132 -11.33 -2.47 5.12
N VAL A 133 -11.48 -1.92 3.93
CA VAL A 133 -10.88 -2.35 2.66
C VAL A 133 -10.09 -1.21 2.05
N VAL A 134 -9.16 -1.51 1.14
CA VAL A 134 -8.28 -0.47 0.57
C VAL A 134 -8.85 0.21 -0.68
N SER A 135 -9.90 -0.35 -1.26
CA SER A 135 -10.56 0.18 -2.46
C SER A 135 -12.01 -0.31 -2.56
N PRO A 136 -12.88 0.35 -3.33
CA PRO A 136 -14.22 -0.17 -3.63
C PRO A 136 -14.21 -1.56 -4.27
N SER A 137 -13.28 -1.83 -5.19
CA SER A 137 -13.10 -3.15 -5.82
C SER A 137 -12.75 -4.22 -4.80
N HIS A 138 -11.96 -3.88 -3.74
CA HIS A 138 -11.68 -4.79 -2.63
C HIS A 138 -12.96 -5.06 -1.80
N GLY A 139 -13.79 -4.06 -1.57
CA GLY A 139 -15.08 -4.24 -0.89
C GLY A 139 -15.99 -5.21 -1.64
N LYS A 140 -16.15 -5.01 -2.94
CA LYS A 140 -16.89 -5.91 -3.82
C LYS A 140 -16.34 -7.33 -3.79
N PHE A 141 -15.02 -7.47 -3.84
CA PHE A 141 -14.37 -8.77 -3.72
C PHE A 141 -14.68 -9.47 -2.39
N VAL A 142 -14.74 -8.74 -1.26
CA VAL A 142 -15.19 -9.31 0.02
C VAL A 142 -16.61 -9.83 -0.07
N GLN A 143 -17.52 -9.09 -0.67
CA GLN A 143 -18.94 -9.46 -0.84
C GLN A 143 -19.12 -10.69 -1.74
N ASP A 144 -18.27 -10.90 -2.73
CA ASP A 144 -18.27 -12.11 -3.56
C ASP A 144 -17.99 -13.40 -2.76
N PHE A 145 -17.32 -13.29 -1.61
CA PHE A 145 -16.96 -14.45 -0.77
C PHE A 145 -17.73 -14.56 0.56
N VAL A 146 -18.30 -13.44 1.01
CA VAL A 146 -18.96 -13.37 2.31
C VAL A 146 -20.24 -12.54 2.18
N SER A 147 -21.37 -13.10 2.62
CA SER A 147 -22.60 -12.31 2.73
C SER A 147 -22.44 -11.27 3.83
N ILE A 148 -22.30 -10.01 3.44
CA ILE A 148 -22.07 -8.86 4.32
C ILE A 148 -22.70 -7.61 3.71
N SER A 149 -23.34 -6.77 4.54
CA SER A 149 -23.96 -5.52 4.10
C SER A 149 -22.93 -4.41 3.88
N ASP A 150 -23.26 -3.46 2.99
CA ASP A 150 -22.39 -2.33 2.65
C ASP A 150 -22.03 -1.48 3.87
N GLU A 151 -22.95 -1.28 4.79
CA GLU A 151 -22.75 -0.52 6.03
C GLU A 151 -21.65 -1.09 6.94
N LYS A 152 -21.36 -2.41 6.82
CA LYS A 152 -20.28 -3.08 7.55
C LYS A 152 -18.90 -2.89 6.91
N ILE A 153 -18.83 -2.35 5.70
CA ILE A 153 -17.58 -2.16 4.96
C ILE A 153 -17.35 -0.67 4.75
N PHE A 154 -16.13 -0.22 5.01
CA PHE A 154 -15.70 1.12 4.61
C PHE A 154 -14.34 1.09 3.93
N THR A 155 -14.11 2.07 3.05
CA THR A 155 -12.85 2.18 2.32
C THR A 155 -11.84 2.98 3.14
N LEU A 156 -10.67 2.38 3.35
CA LEU A 156 -9.51 2.99 4.00
C LEU A 156 -8.31 2.91 3.05
N PRO A 157 -8.19 3.84 2.10
CA PRO A 157 -7.12 3.79 1.08
C PRO A 157 -5.74 3.98 1.71
N ALA A 158 -4.70 3.73 0.93
CA ALA A 158 -3.35 4.10 1.31
C ALA A 158 -3.18 5.61 1.08
N GLY A 159 -2.72 6.32 2.10
CA GLY A 159 -2.30 7.71 2.00
C GLY A 159 -0.83 7.84 1.59
N VAL A 160 -0.38 9.07 1.42
CA VAL A 160 1.00 9.45 1.20
C VAL A 160 1.41 10.60 2.14
N ASP A 161 2.66 10.59 2.56
CA ASP A 161 3.27 11.68 3.32
C ASP A 161 3.66 12.82 2.35
N LEU A 162 2.87 13.89 2.35
CA LEU A 162 3.03 15.03 1.44
C LEU A 162 4.20 15.95 1.81
N GLU A 163 4.68 15.90 3.05
CA GLU A 163 5.85 16.66 3.50
C GLU A 163 7.15 15.94 3.08
N LYS A 164 7.16 14.63 3.18
CA LYS A 164 8.31 13.80 2.80
C LYS A 164 8.47 13.69 1.29
N PHE A 165 7.38 13.42 0.57
CA PHE A 165 7.36 13.27 -0.88
C PHE A 165 6.96 14.58 -1.53
N THR A 166 7.95 15.35 -1.98
CA THR A 166 7.76 16.66 -2.59
C THR A 166 8.27 16.67 -4.03
N PRO A 167 7.65 17.46 -4.92
CA PRO A 167 8.12 17.59 -6.29
C PRO A 167 9.40 18.42 -6.36
N ASN A 168 10.17 18.18 -7.41
CA ASN A 168 11.23 19.07 -7.86
C ASN A 168 10.89 19.55 -9.28
N LYS A 169 11.52 20.64 -9.74
CA LYS A 169 11.38 21.11 -11.13
C LYS A 169 11.79 19.97 -12.07
N LYS A 170 10.92 19.64 -13.01
CA LYS A 170 11.19 18.61 -14.03
C LYS A 170 11.92 19.23 -15.21
N THR A 171 12.88 18.51 -15.73
CA THR A 171 13.54 18.79 -17.01
C THR A 171 12.80 18.00 -18.12
N GLY A 172 13.10 18.27 -19.37
CA GLY A 172 12.56 17.48 -20.50
C GLY A 172 13.08 16.04 -20.59
N GLU A 173 13.98 15.63 -19.68
CA GLU A 173 14.53 14.28 -19.65
C GLU A 173 13.51 13.24 -19.17
N ILE A 174 13.48 12.08 -19.84
CA ILE A 174 12.63 10.95 -19.48
C ILE A 174 13.36 10.04 -18.49
N ASN A 175 13.28 10.37 -17.21
CA ASN A 175 13.83 9.58 -16.11
C ASN A 175 12.75 8.69 -15.50
N LEU A 176 12.80 7.39 -15.80
CA LEU A 176 11.86 6.38 -15.34
C LEU A 176 12.25 5.87 -13.96
N ILE A 177 11.28 5.59 -13.11
CA ILE A 177 11.54 4.99 -11.79
C ILE A 177 10.50 3.91 -11.45
N TYR A 178 11.00 2.82 -10.85
CA TYR A 178 10.18 1.84 -10.15
C TYR A 178 10.79 1.55 -8.79
N HIS A 179 9.98 1.52 -7.74
CA HIS A 179 10.41 1.09 -6.41
C HIS A 179 9.48 0.04 -5.80
N GLY A 180 10.03 -0.80 -4.93
CA GLY A 180 9.34 -1.89 -4.25
C GLY A 180 9.92 -3.26 -4.57
N ARG A 181 9.14 -4.33 -4.40
CA ARG A 181 9.61 -5.70 -4.64
C ARG A 181 9.99 -5.90 -6.11
N LEU A 182 11.21 -6.39 -6.33
CA LEU A 182 11.76 -6.72 -7.65
C LEU A 182 11.48 -8.19 -7.97
N ASP A 183 10.22 -8.61 -7.87
CA ASP A 183 9.81 -9.99 -8.13
C ASP A 183 9.30 -10.15 -9.57
N ARG A 184 9.60 -11.30 -10.20
CA ARG A 184 9.21 -11.64 -11.58
C ARG A 184 7.71 -11.44 -11.83
N HIS A 185 6.90 -11.88 -10.90
CA HIS A 185 5.46 -11.80 -11.02
C HIS A 185 4.90 -10.36 -10.94
N ARG A 186 5.75 -9.36 -10.63
CA ARG A 186 5.40 -7.93 -10.63
C ARG A 186 5.72 -7.25 -11.94
N GLY A 187 6.16 -7.98 -12.96
CA GLY A 187 6.43 -7.45 -14.28
C GLY A 187 7.71 -6.63 -14.41
N VAL A 188 8.59 -6.63 -13.40
CA VAL A 188 9.78 -5.75 -13.34
C VAL A 188 10.78 -6.04 -14.46
N LEU A 189 10.83 -7.26 -14.99
CA LEU A 189 11.72 -7.62 -16.10
C LEU A 189 11.30 -7.00 -17.45
N ALA A 190 10.08 -6.47 -17.57
CA ALA A 190 9.65 -5.71 -18.74
C ALA A 190 10.29 -4.31 -18.80
N LEU A 191 10.82 -3.79 -17.68
CA LEU A 191 11.30 -2.42 -17.59
C LEU A 191 12.65 -2.19 -18.30
N PRO A 192 13.68 -3.05 -18.16
CA PRO A 192 14.88 -2.95 -19.01
C PRO A 192 14.57 -3.06 -20.50
N MET A 193 13.66 -3.94 -20.87
CA MET A 193 13.23 -4.09 -22.27
C MET A 193 12.56 -2.80 -22.80
N LEU A 194 11.78 -2.10 -21.96
CA LEU A 194 11.19 -0.79 -22.31
C LEU A 194 12.29 0.23 -22.62
N VAL A 195 13.35 0.31 -21.80
CA VAL A 195 14.50 1.21 -22.04
C VAL A 195 15.17 0.89 -23.37
N SER A 196 15.51 -0.38 -23.60
CA SER A 196 16.15 -0.82 -24.84
C SER A 196 15.30 -0.46 -26.07
N LYS A 197 14.00 -0.73 -26.05
CA LYS A 197 13.09 -0.39 -27.16
C LYS A 197 12.95 1.12 -27.38
N ALA A 198 12.87 1.92 -26.32
CA ALA A 198 12.77 3.37 -26.42
C ALA A 198 14.03 3.97 -27.04
N ARG A 199 15.22 3.56 -26.56
CA ARG A 199 16.49 4.01 -27.11
C ARG A 199 16.70 3.59 -28.56
N ALA A 200 16.24 2.40 -28.95
CA ALA A 200 16.25 1.97 -30.35
C ALA A 200 15.37 2.84 -31.28
N LYS A 201 14.46 3.64 -30.71
CA LYS A 201 13.65 4.65 -31.42
C LYS A 201 14.20 6.06 -31.26
N GLY A 202 15.40 6.24 -30.72
CA GLY A 202 16.06 7.54 -30.54
C GLY A 202 15.53 8.34 -29.34
N ILE A 203 14.80 7.72 -28.42
CA ILE A 203 14.31 8.41 -27.23
C ILE A 203 15.32 8.21 -26.08
N GLU A 204 15.90 9.28 -25.60
CA GLU A 204 16.81 9.23 -24.44
C GLU A 204 16.00 8.99 -23.17
N VAL A 205 16.22 7.80 -22.59
CA VAL A 205 15.56 7.38 -21.34
C VAL A 205 16.57 6.78 -20.38
N ARG A 206 16.36 7.01 -19.09
CA ARG A 206 17.08 6.37 -17.99
C ARG A 206 16.11 5.65 -17.09
N LEU A 207 16.53 4.56 -16.43
CA LEU A 207 15.69 3.77 -15.54
C LEU A 207 16.37 3.57 -14.18
N THR A 208 15.67 3.93 -13.13
CA THR A 208 16.08 3.64 -11.75
C THR A 208 15.14 2.58 -11.15
N LEU A 209 15.71 1.48 -10.68
CA LEU A 209 15.02 0.41 -9.98
C LEU A 209 15.48 0.37 -8.52
N ILE A 210 14.53 0.37 -7.57
CA ILE A 210 14.85 0.41 -6.13
C ILE A 210 14.09 -0.70 -5.41
N GLY A 211 14.82 -1.64 -4.80
CA GLY A 211 14.20 -2.70 -4.00
C GLY A 211 14.95 -4.02 -4.01
N GLU A 212 14.30 -5.03 -3.45
CA GLU A 212 14.77 -6.41 -3.40
C GLU A 212 13.70 -7.38 -3.91
N GLY A 213 14.13 -8.55 -4.38
CA GLY A 213 13.24 -9.58 -4.89
C GLY A 213 13.98 -10.69 -5.63
N ASP A 214 13.21 -11.63 -6.18
CA ASP A 214 13.76 -12.80 -6.90
C ASP A 214 14.45 -12.42 -8.22
N CYS A 215 14.19 -11.23 -8.76
CA CYS A 215 14.84 -10.70 -9.97
C CYS A 215 15.95 -9.68 -9.68
N ALA A 216 16.21 -9.32 -8.42
CA ALA A 216 17.16 -8.24 -8.11
C ALA A 216 18.56 -8.47 -8.69
N ASN A 217 19.11 -9.69 -8.55
CA ASN A 217 20.43 -10.03 -9.07
C ASN A 217 20.45 -10.00 -10.61
N GLN A 218 19.41 -10.52 -11.27
CA GLN A 218 19.29 -10.45 -12.73
C GLN A 218 19.25 -9.01 -13.23
N LEU A 219 18.51 -8.14 -12.54
CA LEU A 219 18.41 -6.72 -12.90
C LEU A 219 19.73 -5.97 -12.68
N ARG A 220 20.51 -6.30 -11.63
CA ARG A 220 21.86 -5.75 -11.42
C ARG A 220 22.81 -6.13 -12.55
N LEU A 221 22.81 -7.40 -12.98
CA LEU A 221 23.63 -7.85 -14.13
C LEU A 221 23.26 -7.12 -15.43
N ILE A 222 21.99 -6.79 -15.64
CA ILE A 222 21.57 -5.98 -16.80
C ILE A 222 22.10 -4.54 -16.64
N ALA A 223 22.02 -3.95 -15.45
CA ALA A 223 22.52 -2.60 -15.19
C ALA A 223 24.05 -2.50 -15.34
N ASP A 224 24.80 -3.54 -15.00
CA ASP A 224 26.25 -3.59 -15.20
C ASP A 224 26.66 -3.51 -16.70
N SER A 225 25.74 -3.85 -17.60
CA SER A 225 25.95 -3.82 -19.06
C SER A 225 25.25 -2.63 -19.76
N ASP A 226 24.47 -1.82 -19.05
CA ASP A 226 23.72 -0.68 -19.61
C ASP A 226 23.69 0.49 -18.61
N GLU A 227 24.52 1.51 -18.83
CA GLU A 227 24.63 2.73 -17.98
C GLU A 227 23.36 3.56 -17.90
N SER A 228 22.37 3.30 -18.75
CA SER A 228 21.06 3.95 -18.65
C SER A 228 20.15 3.33 -17.58
N ILE A 229 20.58 2.22 -16.95
CA ILE A 229 19.84 1.48 -15.94
C ILE A 229 20.60 1.47 -14.61
N ALA A 230 19.98 1.90 -13.55
CA ALA A 230 20.52 1.84 -12.20
C ALA A 230 19.64 0.97 -11.29
N VAL A 231 20.26 0.09 -10.49
CA VAL A 231 19.54 -0.80 -9.55
C VAL A 231 20.07 -0.59 -8.14
N TYR A 232 19.21 -0.17 -7.25
CA TYR A 232 19.53 0.05 -5.84
C TYR A 232 18.80 -0.95 -4.94
N SER A 233 19.41 -1.29 -3.82
CA SER A 233 18.75 -2.05 -2.75
C SER A 233 17.62 -1.25 -2.12
N GLN A 234 16.81 -1.92 -1.32
CA GLN A 234 15.79 -1.25 -0.51
C GLN A 234 16.44 -0.19 0.39
N MET A 235 15.85 1.00 0.45
CA MET A 235 16.36 2.14 1.19
C MET A 235 15.25 2.79 2.06
N PRO A 236 15.63 3.63 3.06
CA PRO A 236 14.69 4.44 3.83
C PRO A 236 13.88 5.39 2.93
N GLN A 237 12.69 5.78 3.39
CA GLN A 237 11.78 6.63 2.62
C GLN A 237 12.38 8.01 2.27
N ASP A 238 13.22 8.58 3.14
CA ASP A 238 13.85 9.88 2.86
C ASP A 238 14.82 9.81 1.68
N GLN A 239 15.59 8.72 1.59
CA GLN A 239 16.44 8.47 0.43
C GLN A 239 15.62 8.16 -0.83
N LEU A 240 14.54 7.39 -0.69
CA LEU A 240 13.61 7.13 -1.79
C LEU A 240 13.00 8.44 -2.32
N ALA A 241 12.58 9.35 -1.45
CA ALA A 241 12.04 10.66 -1.84
C ALA A 241 13.03 11.44 -2.72
N THR A 242 14.33 11.42 -2.39
CA THR A 242 15.38 12.05 -3.20
C THR A 242 15.49 11.44 -4.61
N HIS A 243 15.32 10.12 -4.74
CA HIS A 243 15.30 9.47 -6.06
C HIS A 243 14.04 9.82 -6.84
N LEU A 244 12.86 9.87 -6.18
CA LEU A 244 11.61 10.27 -6.83
C LEU A 244 11.67 11.71 -7.33
N GLN A 245 12.28 12.62 -6.60
CA GLN A 245 12.47 14.02 -7.05
C GLN A 245 13.22 14.14 -8.37
N LYS A 246 14.18 13.23 -8.64
CA LYS A 246 14.98 13.20 -9.87
C LYS A 246 14.28 12.51 -11.04
N ALA A 247 13.20 11.76 -10.78
CA ALA A 247 12.46 11.04 -11.79
C ALA A 247 11.40 11.90 -12.46
N THR A 248 11.02 11.52 -13.67
CA THR A 248 9.94 12.14 -14.46
C THR A 248 8.70 11.26 -14.44
N ILE A 249 8.86 9.97 -14.60
CA ILE A 249 7.76 9.01 -14.76
C ILE A 249 7.91 7.85 -13.77
N GLY A 250 6.89 7.64 -12.94
CA GLY A 250 6.75 6.47 -12.08
C GLY A 250 6.09 5.30 -12.81
N LEU A 251 6.67 4.11 -12.71
CA LEU A 251 6.23 2.93 -13.46
C LEU A 251 5.39 1.98 -12.62
N LEU A 252 4.29 1.48 -13.19
CA LEU A 252 3.38 0.50 -12.61
C LEU A 252 3.25 -0.73 -13.53
N PRO A 253 4.29 -1.61 -13.60
CA PRO A 253 4.31 -2.73 -14.54
C PRO A 253 3.55 -3.97 -14.05
N MET A 254 2.88 -3.91 -12.92
CA MET A 254 2.23 -5.06 -12.29
C MET A 254 1.08 -5.59 -13.16
N PRO A 255 1.07 -6.90 -13.50
CA PRO A 255 0.04 -7.48 -14.35
C PRO A 255 -1.36 -7.40 -13.76
N ASN A 256 -2.37 -7.41 -14.61
CA ASN A 256 -3.77 -7.45 -14.20
C ASN A 256 -4.16 -8.85 -13.68
N TRP A 257 -3.86 -9.13 -12.41
CA TRP A 257 -4.33 -10.32 -11.71
C TRP A 257 -5.35 -9.93 -10.63
N ASN A 258 -6.38 -10.75 -10.45
CA ASN A 258 -7.52 -10.44 -9.57
C ASN A 258 -7.15 -9.88 -8.18
N ILE A 259 -6.14 -10.45 -7.53
CA ILE A 259 -5.71 -9.99 -6.19
C ILE A 259 -4.97 -8.65 -6.25
N TRP A 260 -4.31 -8.34 -7.35
CA TRP A 260 -3.52 -7.13 -7.53
C TRP A 260 -4.39 -5.98 -8.01
N SER A 261 -5.42 -6.30 -8.80
CA SER A 261 -6.38 -5.30 -9.30
C SER A 261 -7.22 -4.67 -8.19
N ILE A 262 -7.36 -5.34 -7.04
CA ILE A 262 -8.09 -4.79 -5.88
C ILE A 262 -7.18 -4.06 -4.88
N SER A 263 -5.87 -4.02 -5.10
CA SER A 263 -4.90 -3.38 -4.21
C SER A 263 -4.92 -1.85 -4.30
N SER A 264 -4.34 -1.18 -3.30
CA SER A 264 -4.04 0.26 -3.34
C SER A 264 -2.54 0.44 -3.10
N PRO A 265 -1.70 0.40 -4.16
CA PRO A 265 -0.26 0.47 -4.01
C PRO A 265 0.20 1.84 -3.51
N LEU A 266 1.00 1.87 -2.43
CA LEU A 266 1.58 3.09 -1.86
C LEU A 266 2.34 3.91 -2.91
N LYS A 267 3.15 3.25 -3.75
CA LYS A 267 3.97 3.90 -4.77
C LYS A 267 3.19 4.83 -5.70
N ARG A 268 1.93 4.55 -5.97
CA ARG A 268 1.05 5.41 -6.78
C ARG A 268 0.86 6.78 -6.14
N GLY A 269 0.63 6.82 -4.83
CA GLY A 269 0.55 8.06 -4.05
C GLY A 269 1.90 8.75 -3.95
N GLU A 270 2.98 8.00 -3.69
CA GLU A 270 4.34 8.53 -3.59
C GLU A 270 4.80 9.16 -4.92
N TYR A 271 4.46 8.57 -6.07
CA TYR A 271 4.69 9.17 -7.39
C TYR A 271 3.95 10.49 -7.56
N CYS A 272 2.63 10.50 -7.29
CA CYS A 272 1.83 11.73 -7.39
C CYS A 272 2.37 12.83 -6.47
N ALA A 273 2.65 12.52 -5.22
CA ALA A 273 3.17 13.47 -4.24
C ALA A 273 4.52 14.08 -4.66
N SER A 274 5.36 13.29 -5.32
CA SER A 274 6.63 13.73 -5.90
C SER A 274 6.49 14.40 -7.28
N GLY A 275 5.26 14.62 -7.75
CA GLY A 275 4.99 15.26 -9.03
C GLY A 275 5.43 14.44 -10.23
N LEU A 276 5.46 13.10 -10.14
CA LEU A 276 5.76 12.25 -11.27
C LEU A 276 4.52 12.02 -12.14
N LEU A 277 4.74 11.96 -13.44
CA LEU A 277 3.79 11.34 -14.35
C LEU A 277 3.76 9.83 -14.06
N ILE A 278 2.66 9.16 -14.37
CA ILE A 278 2.51 7.72 -14.10
C ILE A 278 2.25 6.97 -15.40
N TYR A 279 3.02 5.91 -15.61
CA TYR A 279 2.81 4.97 -16.70
C TYR A 279 2.64 3.54 -16.17
N GLY A 280 1.62 2.82 -16.62
CA GLY A 280 1.39 1.49 -16.07
C GLY A 280 0.41 0.62 -16.84
N ILE A 281 0.28 -0.62 -16.38
CA ILE A 281 -0.73 -1.58 -16.89
C ILE A 281 -2.10 -1.21 -16.32
N ASP A 282 -3.12 -1.24 -17.16
CA ASP A 282 -4.48 -0.85 -16.80
C ASP A 282 -5.19 -1.94 -16.01
N HIS A 283 -5.49 -1.63 -14.74
CA HIS A 283 -6.39 -2.40 -13.87
C HIS A 283 -6.80 -1.54 -12.66
N ASP A 284 -7.86 -1.93 -11.95
CA ASP A 284 -8.45 -1.15 -10.86
C ASP A 284 -7.44 -0.74 -9.77
N GLY A 285 -6.49 -1.60 -9.42
CA GLY A 285 -5.44 -1.29 -8.42
C GLY A 285 -4.51 -0.15 -8.85
N HIS A 286 -4.38 0.12 -10.15
CA HIS A 286 -3.60 1.24 -10.67
C HIS A 286 -4.44 2.48 -10.93
N ARG A 287 -5.75 2.35 -11.20
CA ARG A 287 -6.65 3.47 -11.47
C ARG A 287 -6.88 4.34 -10.25
N PHE A 288 -7.10 5.61 -10.48
CA PHE A 288 -7.75 6.52 -9.56
C PHE A 288 -9.24 6.64 -9.91
N THR A 289 -10.04 7.22 -9.03
CA THR A 289 -11.49 7.33 -9.20
C THR A 289 -11.87 8.06 -10.51
N ASP A 290 -11.08 9.05 -10.90
CA ASP A 290 -11.17 9.73 -12.19
C ASP A 290 -10.01 9.29 -13.10
N ASN A 291 -10.30 8.63 -14.21
CA ASN A 291 -9.28 8.01 -15.08
C ASN A 291 -8.77 8.91 -16.21
N LYS A 292 -9.39 10.07 -16.47
CA LYS A 292 -8.98 10.98 -17.56
C LYS A 292 -7.99 12.02 -17.06
N LYS A 293 -6.75 11.61 -16.80
CA LYS A 293 -5.68 12.50 -16.35
C LYS A 293 -4.53 12.50 -17.35
N GLY A 294 -4.16 13.67 -17.86
CA GLY A 294 -3.06 13.80 -18.82
C GLY A 294 -1.72 13.29 -18.25
N TRP A 295 -1.51 13.44 -16.96
CA TRP A 295 -0.31 13.00 -16.26
C TRP A 295 -0.26 11.50 -15.94
N MET A 296 -1.33 10.74 -16.29
CA MET A 296 -1.38 9.30 -16.03
C MET A 296 -1.83 8.57 -17.29
N LYS A 297 -1.03 7.63 -17.77
CA LYS A 297 -1.36 6.75 -18.89
C LYS A 297 -1.32 5.30 -18.45
N LEU A 298 -2.46 4.64 -18.46
CA LEU A 298 -2.61 3.21 -18.19
C LEU A 298 -3.01 2.50 -19.49
N VAL A 299 -2.39 1.37 -19.77
CA VAL A 299 -2.54 0.64 -21.04
C VAL A 299 -2.74 -0.86 -20.81
N PRO A 300 -3.36 -1.59 -21.75
CA PRO A 300 -3.38 -3.04 -21.72
C PRO A 300 -1.97 -3.62 -21.64
N GLN A 301 -1.81 -4.74 -20.91
CA GLN A 301 -0.49 -5.35 -20.68
C GLN A 301 0.28 -5.66 -21.96
N HIS A 302 -0.41 -6.08 -23.03
CA HIS A 302 0.23 -6.43 -24.30
C HIS A 302 0.75 -5.20 -25.07
N ASP A 303 0.19 -4.01 -24.82
CA ASP A 303 0.60 -2.75 -25.45
C ASP A 303 1.65 -1.98 -24.63
N PHE A 304 2.08 -2.53 -23.47
CA PHE A 304 2.88 -1.80 -22.48
C PHE A 304 4.12 -1.12 -23.05
N HIS A 305 4.88 -1.77 -23.92
CA HIS A 305 6.08 -1.18 -24.50
C HIS A 305 5.77 -0.17 -25.63
N ASP A 306 4.90 -0.53 -26.52
CA ASP A 306 4.66 0.26 -27.74
C ASP A 306 3.90 1.56 -27.43
N GLU A 307 2.94 1.50 -26.51
CA GLU A 307 2.24 2.69 -26.03
C GLU A 307 3.09 3.61 -25.16
N ALA A 308 4.06 3.05 -24.40
CA ALA A 308 5.04 3.84 -23.67
C ALA A 308 5.90 4.67 -24.64
N ILE A 309 6.44 4.05 -25.69
CA ILE A 309 7.28 4.70 -26.69
C ILE A 309 6.51 5.84 -27.36
N LYS A 310 5.28 5.61 -27.79
CA LYS A 310 4.42 6.65 -28.38
C LYS A 310 4.20 7.82 -27.40
N TRP A 311 3.93 7.52 -26.14
CA TRP A 311 3.68 8.55 -25.15
C TRP A 311 4.94 9.34 -24.82
N PHE A 312 6.08 8.67 -24.62
CA PHE A 312 7.34 9.34 -24.34
C PHE A 312 7.76 10.28 -25.48
N SER A 313 7.57 9.85 -26.74
CA SER A 313 7.84 10.70 -27.92
C SER A 313 6.92 11.92 -28.04
N SER A 314 5.76 11.91 -27.41
CA SER A 314 4.80 13.03 -27.44
C SER A 314 4.97 14.03 -26.31
N LEU A 315 5.76 13.72 -25.28
CA LEU A 315 5.91 14.58 -24.10
C LEU A 315 6.87 15.74 -24.39
N ALA A 316 6.35 16.96 -24.43
CA ALA A 316 7.16 18.17 -24.44
C ALA A 316 7.51 18.61 -23.01
N GLU A 317 8.58 19.39 -22.83
CA GLU A 317 9.05 19.82 -21.51
C GLU A 317 7.99 20.62 -20.73
N ASP A 318 7.28 21.52 -21.40
CA ASP A 318 6.21 22.30 -20.81
C ASP A 318 5.01 21.43 -20.39
N GLU A 319 4.68 20.40 -21.15
CA GLU A 319 3.67 19.43 -20.77
C GLU A 319 4.09 18.60 -19.56
N ILE A 320 5.34 18.14 -19.50
CA ILE A 320 5.90 17.42 -18.35
C ILE A 320 5.77 18.29 -17.10
N GLN A 321 6.14 19.58 -17.17
CA GLN A 321 6.03 20.49 -16.02
C GLN A 321 4.58 20.73 -15.61
N LYS A 322 3.67 20.93 -16.56
CA LYS A 322 2.22 21.06 -16.31
C LYS A 322 1.65 19.81 -15.67
N TYR A 323 1.97 18.64 -16.21
CA TYR A 323 1.49 17.36 -15.69
C TYR A 323 2.07 17.03 -14.31
N SER A 324 3.31 17.41 -14.05
CA SER A 324 3.92 17.29 -12.73
C SER A 324 3.14 18.08 -11.66
N GLN A 325 2.76 19.31 -11.96
CA GLN A 325 1.95 20.14 -11.06
C GLN A 325 0.55 19.53 -10.83
N GLN A 326 -0.08 19.04 -11.89
CA GLN A 326 -1.40 18.38 -11.77
C GLN A 326 -1.35 17.09 -10.96
N SER A 327 -0.32 16.27 -11.14
CA SER A 327 -0.10 15.05 -10.38
C SER A 327 0.08 15.37 -8.89
N ARG A 328 0.92 16.34 -8.54
CA ARG A 328 1.11 16.85 -7.18
C ARG A 328 -0.20 17.36 -6.58
N LYS A 329 -0.92 18.23 -7.28
CA LYS A 329 -2.20 18.78 -6.83
C LYS A 329 -3.21 17.66 -6.54
N TYR A 330 -3.25 16.64 -7.38
CA TYR A 330 -4.11 15.49 -7.14
C TYR A 330 -3.76 14.75 -5.85
N ALA A 331 -2.46 14.60 -5.53
CA ALA A 331 -2.04 13.98 -4.28
C ALA A 331 -2.46 14.80 -3.07
N GLU A 332 -2.32 16.13 -3.13
CA GLU A 332 -2.74 17.05 -2.07
C GLU A 332 -4.24 16.96 -1.81
N ASP A 333 -5.04 16.94 -2.86
CA ASP A 333 -6.49 16.95 -2.76
C ASP A 333 -7.10 15.58 -2.38
N ASN A 334 -6.42 14.45 -2.69
CA ASN A 334 -7.06 13.13 -2.67
C ASN A 334 -6.27 12.00 -1.97
N LEU A 335 -4.98 12.19 -1.68
CA LEU A 335 -4.13 11.07 -1.26
C LEU A 335 -3.38 11.31 0.06
N SER A 336 -3.72 12.32 0.84
CA SER A 336 -3.10 12.55 2.15
C SER A 336 -3.47 11.43 3.14
N TRP A 337 -2.60 11.13 4.09
CA TRP A 337 -2.95 10.24 5.21
C TRP A 337 -4.10 10.79 6.05
N GLN A 338 -4.26 12.12 6.08
CA GLN A 338 -5.36 12.75 6.83
C GLN A 338 -6.73 12.24 6.34
N LEU A 339 -6.95 12.12 5.04
CA LEU A 339 -8.20 11.57 4.49
C LEU A 339 -8.48 10.13 4.95
N SER A 340 -7.42 9.32 5.08
CA SER A 340 -7.56 7.97 5.61
C SER A 340 -7.84 7.98 7.12
N VAL A 341 -7.23 8.88 7.86
CA VAL A 341 -7.48 9.08 9.31
C VAL A 341 -8.91 9.53 9.54
N ASP A 342 -9.40 10.50 8.78
CA ASP A 342 -10.78 11.01 8.91
C ASP A 342 -11.82 9.90 8.65
N GLY A 343 -11.61 9.07 7.63
CA GLY A 343 -12.44 7.91 7.38
C GLY A 343 -12.42 6.88 8.51
N LEU A 344 -11.26 6.67 9.13
CA LEU A 344 -11.12 5.78 10.28
C LEU A 344 -11.77 6.35 11.53
N LEU A 345 -11.65 7.67 11.78
CA LEU A 345 -12.31 8.39 12.88
C LEU A 345 -13.84 8.30 12.76
N SER A 346 -14.38 8.50 11.55
CA SER A 346 -15.82 8.33 11.31
C SER A 346 -16.28 6.92 11.68
N ALA A 347 -15.57 5.89 11.24
CA ALA A 347 -15.89 4.51 11.57
C ALA A 347 -15.78 4.21 13.09
N ILE A 348 -14.84 4.83 13.78
CA ILE A 348 -14.71 4.72 15.25
C ILE A 348 -15.89 5.38 15.95
N HIS A 349 -16.31 6.58 15.53
CA HIS A 349 -17.45 7.29 16.12
C HIS A 349 -18.74 6.51 15.93
N GLU A 350 -19.02 5.99 14.73
CA GLU A 350 -20.20 5.19 14.44
C GLU A 350 -20.30 3.88 15.26
N LEU A 351 -19.15 3.32 15.66
CA LEU A 351 -19.12 2.13 16.53
C LEU A 351 -19.35 2.45 18.01
N LYS A 352 -19.22 3.72 18.40
CA LYS A 352 -19.43 4.19 19.78
C LYS A 352 -20.81 4.79 20.01
N SER A 353 -21.49 5.19 18.96
CA SER A 353 -22.89 5.61 18.98
C SER A 353 -23.83 4.41 19.09
#